data_9a53adeba6c200a28426731685e95f8e
#
_entry.id   9a53adeba6c200a28426731685e95f8e
#
_cell.length_a   1.000
_cell.length_b   1.000
_cell.length_c   1.000
_cell.angle_alpha   90.00
_cell.angle_beta   90.00
_cell.angle_gamma   90.00
#
_symmetry.space_group_name_H-M   'P 1'
#
loop_
_entity.id
_entity.type
_entity.pdbx_description
1 polymer ?
#
loop_
_entity_poly.entity_id
_entity_poly.type
_entity_poly.pdbx_seq_one_letter_code
_entity_poly.pdbx_strand_id
1 'polypeptide(L)'
;MTPMSAPETLSSLVDTRRVLVTAGAGGVGKTTTAAALGVAAAKRGKRVLCLTIDPAKRLAESLGIGEMRSEAATVDNARFEAVGIPMKGSLTAMMLDTKRTFDELVIKYSSTKEKADKLLSNKLYKYVSTSLAGTQEYMAMEKLVAVKDDPRYDLVILDTPP
;
A
#
# COMPACT_ATOMS: atom_id res chain seq x y z
N MET A 1 25.10 -29.44 -5.54
CA MET A 1 23.64 -29.31 -5.76
C MET A 1 23.07 -28.65 -4.51
N THR A 2 22.64 -27.40 -4.61
CA THR A 2 21.94 -26.71 -3.52
C THR A 2 20.56 -27.39 -3.38
N PRO A 3 20.14 -27.82 -2.18
CA PRO A 3 18.83 -28.42 -2.04
C PRO A 3 17.76 -27.40 -2.43
N MET A 4 16.88 -27.80 -3.34
CA MET A 4 15.69 -27.01 -3.64
C MET A 4 14.91 -26.81 -2.35
N SER A 5 14.79 -25.57 -1.89
CA SER A 5 13.93 -25.24 -0.76
C SER A 5 12.48 -25.65 -1.10
N ALA A 6 11.77 -26.21 -0.13
CA ALA A 6 10.35 -26.51 -0.30
C ALA A 6 9.61 -25.27 -0.83
N PRO A 7 8.61 -25.45 -1.71
CA PRO A 7 7.88 -24.31 -2.27
C PRO A 7 7.24 -23.49 -1.14
N GLU A 8 7.50 -22.18 -1.15
CA GLU A 8 6.90 -21.28 -0.17
C GLU A 8 5.37 -21.27 -0.37
N THR A 9 4.63 -21.48 0.70
CA THR A 9 3.16 -21.39 0.68
C THR A 9 2.75 -19.93 0.93
N LEU A 10 1.55 -19.53 0.48
CA LEU A 10 0.99 -18.22 0.81
C LEU A 10 0.94 -17.98 2.32
N SER A 11 0.70 -19.05 3.09
CA SER A 11 0.71 -19.01 4.55
C SER A 11 2.09 -18.62 5.10
N SER A 12 3.16 -19.27 4.61
CA SER A 12 4.53 -18.97 5.06
C SER A 12 4.97 -17.57 4.64
N LEU A 13 4.57 -17.10 3.45
CA LEU A 13 4.84 -15.73 2.99
C LEU A 13 4.22 -14.69 3.93
N VAL A 14 2.96 -14.88 4.29
CA VAL A 14 2.26 -13.99 5.23
C VAL A 14 2.96 -13.96 6.59
N ASP A 15 3.49 -15.08 7.07
CA ASP A 15 4.12 -15.18 8.39
C ASP A 15 5.54 -14.59 8.41
N THR A 16 6.30 -14.76 7.33
CA THR A 16 7.76 -14.49 7.31
C THR A 16 8.15 -13.20 6.60
N ARG A 17 7.35 -12.73 5.65
CA ARG A 17 7.71 -11.56 4.85
C ARG A 17 7.25 -10.26 5.50
N ARG A 18 8.04 -9.21 5.26
CA ARG A 18 7.73 -7.83 5.67
C ARG A 18 6.95 -7.07 4.60
N VAL A 19 7.16 -7.45 3.35
CA VAL A 19 6.51 -6.86 2.17
C VAL A 19 6.02 -7.95 1.25
N LEU A 20 4.79 -7.83 0.77
CA LEU A 20 4.21 -8.62 -0.31
C LEU A 20 3.72 -7.68 -1.41
N VAL A 21 3.89 -8.08 -2.65
CA VAL A 21 3.42 -7.32 -3.82
C VAL A 21 2.50 -8.20 -4.65
N THR A 22 1.29 -7.73 -4.93
CA THR A 22 0.38 -8.37 -5.88
C THR A 22 0.53 -7.70 -7.24
N ALA A 23 0.98 -8.45 -8.24
CA ALA A 23 1.20 -7.96 -9.60
C ALA A 23 0.56 -8.91 -10.62
N GLY A 24 0.16 -8.38 -11.76
CA GLY A 24 -0.46 -9.16 -12.84
C GLY A 24 -1.33 -8.30 -13.77
N ALA A 25 -1.91 -8.90 -14.80
CA ALA A 25 -2.79 -8.23 -15.76
C ALA A 25 -4.09 -7.71 -15.12
N GLY A 26 -4.82 -6.86 -15.83
CA GLY A 26 -6.13 -6.36 -15.40
C GLY A 26 -7.14 -7.50 -15.19
N GLY A 27 -7.95 -7.40 -14.15
CA GLY A 27 -9.06 -8.34 -13.89
C GLY A 27 -8.69 -9.70 -13.29
N VAL A 28 -7.40 -10.01 -13.04
CA VAL A 28 -6.98 -11.32 -12.50
C VAL A 28 -7.16 -11.47 -10.99
N GLY A 29 -7.72 -10.48 -10.30
CA GLY A 29 -8.02 -10.56 -8.87
C GLY A 29 -6.89 -10.10 -7.94
N LYS A 30 -5.93 -9.29 -8.40
CA LYS A 30 -4.83 -8.74 -7.57
C LYS A 30 -5.32 -8.09 -6.28
N THR A 31 -6.22 -7.13 -6.41
CA THR A 31 -6.79 -6.39 -5.29
C THR A 31 -7.53 -7.29 -4.30
N THR A 32 -8.32 -8.24 -4.82
CA THR A 32 -8.99 -9.25 -3.98
C THR A 32 -7.98 -10.13 -3.23
N THR A 33 -6.90 -10.54 -3.93
CA THR A 33 -5.82 -11.30 -3.32
C THR A 33 -5.09 -10.49 -2.25
N ALA A 34 -4.78 -9.22 -2.53
CA ALA A 34 -4.14 -8.32 -1.55
C ALA A 34 -5.01 -8.16 -0.29
N ALA A 35 -6.32 -7.91 -0.48
CA ALA A 35 -7.27 -7.81 0.62
C ALA A 35 -7.34 -9.11 1.44
N ALA A 36 -7.46 -10.27 0.76
CA ALA A 36 -7.53 -11.57 1.42
C ALA A 36 -6.26 -11.90 2.23
N LEU A 37 -5.08 -11.62 1.68
CA LEU A 37 -3.80 -11.79 2.38
C LEU A 37 -3.71 -10.85 3.59
N GLY A 38 -4.19 -9.61 3.47
CA GLY A 38 -4.26 -8.64 4.56
C GLY A 38 -5.13 -9.14 5.71
N VAL A 39 -6.33 -9.60 5.40
CA VAL A 39 -7.25 -10.20 6.39
C VAL A 39 -6.64 -11.44 7.03
N ALA A 40 -6.05 -12.34 6.23
CA ALA A 40 -5.42 -13.56 6.74
C ALA A 40 -4.26 -13.27 7.69
N ALA A 41 -3.45 -12.25 7.40
CA ALA A 41 -2.35 -11.79 8.26
C ALA A 41 -2.86 -11.15 9.55
N ALA A 42 -3.85 -10.27 9.46
CA ALA A 42 -4.44 -9.61 10.63
C ALA A 42 -5.18 -10.61 11.54
N LYS A 43 -5.86 -11.60 10.98
CA LYS A 43 -6.43 -12.72 11.74
C LYS A 43 -5.38 -13.46 12.58
N ARG A 44 -4.12 -13.52 12.10
CA ARG A 44 -2.98 -14.15 12.80
C ARG A 44 -2.28 -13.24 13.80
N GLY A 45 -2.75 -12.01 13.97
CA GLY A 45 -2.21 -11.06 14.94
C GLY A 45 -1.25 -10.03 14.38
N LYS A 46 -1.03 -9.98 13.05
CA LYS A 46 -0.18 -8.97 12.44
C LYS A 46 -0.89 -7.62 12.29
N ARG A 47 -0.14 -6.55 12.42
CA ARG A 47 -0.55 -5.19 12.04
C ARG A 47 -0.21 -5.00 10.57
N VAL A 48 -1.22 -4.96 9.72
CA VAL A 48 -1.06 -4.98 8.26
C VAL A 48 -1.40 -3.63 7.66
N LEU A 49 -0.57 -3.17 6.72
CA LEU A 49 -0.89 -2.07 5.82
C LEU A 49 -1.13 -2.63 4.42
N CYS A 50 -2.34 -2.44 3.88
CA CYS A 50 -2.63 -2.63 2.46
C CYS A 50 -2.53 -1.27 1.76
N LEU A 51 -1.53 -1.11 0.90
CA LEU A 51 -1.29 0.07 0.08
C LEU A 51 -1.74 -0.21 -1.34
N THR A 52 -2.66 0.57 -1.89
CA THR A 52 -3.08 0.46 -3.30
C THR A 52 -2.70 1.70 -4.09
N ILE A 53 -2.37 1.50 -5.36
CA ILE A 53 -2.13 2.57 -6.33
C ILE A 53 -3.41 2.83 -7.16
N ASP A 54 -4.35 1.89 -7.17
CA ASP A 54 -5.56 1.97 -7.97
C ASP A 54 -6.55 3.02 -7.40
N PRO A 55 -6.83 4.11 -8.12
CA PRO A 55 -7.79 5.13 -7.69
C PRO A 55 -9.24 4.65 -7.73
N ALA A 56 -9.52 3.49 -8.34
CA ALA A 56 -10.88 2.96 -8.53
C ALA A 56 -11.53 2.42 -7.25
N LYS A 57 -10.96 2.65 -6.08
CA LYS A 57 -11.50 2.26 -4.76
C LYS A 57 -11.75 0.75 -4.57
N ARG A 58 -11.24 -0.11 -5.47
CA ARG A 58 -11.46 -1.57 -5.44
C ARG A 58 -10.98 -2.22 -4.14
N LEU A 59 -9.89 -1.72 -3.56
CA LEU A 59 -9.41 -2.21 -2.27
C LEU A 59 -10.41 -1.87 -1.16
N ALA A 60 -10.96 -0.65 -1.14
CA ALA A 60 -11.99 -0.24 -0.20
C ALA A 60 -13.24 -1.13 -0.30
N GLU A 61 -13.71 -1.37 -1.52
CA GLU A 61 -14.84 -2.26 -1.79
C GLU A 61 -14.57 -3.69 -1.33
N SER A 62 -13.37 -4.23 -1.65
CA SER A 62 -12.96 -5.59 -1.24
C SER A 62 -12.87 -5.75 0.28
N LEU A 63 -12.58 -4.69 1.01
CA LEU A 63 -12.50 -4.67 2.48
C LEU A 63 -13.81 -4.20 3.14
N GLY A 64 -14.83 -3.86 2.35
CA GLY A 64 -16.10 -3.36 2.86
C GLY A 64 -16.00 -2.02 3.60
N ILE A 65 -14.96 -1.22 3.32
CA ILE A 65 -14.80 0.13 3.87
C ILE A 65 -15.34 1.16 2.90
N GLY A 66 -15.95 2.22 3.41
CA GLY A 66 -16.59 3.25 2.59
C GLY A 66 -15.59 4.06 1.77
N GLU A 67 -15.24 5.26 2.21
CA GLU A 67 -14.23 6.06 1.51
C GLU A 67 -12.83 5.76 1.99
N MET A 68 -11.93 5.44 1.05
CA MET A 68 -10.49 5.40 1.27
C MET A 68 -9.88 6.75 0.88
N ARG A 69 -9.10 7.32 1.77
CA ARG A 69 -8.34 8.55 1.53
C ARG A 69 -6.86 8.24 1.36
N SER A 70 -6.06 9.22 0.98
CA SER A 70 -4.60 9.12 0.97
C SER A 70 -3.99 8.97 2.37
N GLU A 71 -4.78 9.18 3.40
CA GLU A 71 -4.42 8.88 4.78
C GLU A 71 -4.74 7.42 5.12
N ALA A 72 -3.87 6.81 5.94
CA ALA A 72 -4.06 5.45 6.41
C ALA A 72 -5.32 5.34 7.26
N ALA A 73 -6.25 4.50 6.87
CA ALA A 73 -7.48 4.24 7.59
C ALA A 73 -7.48 2.80 8.14
N THR A 74 -7.56 2.65 9.45
CA THR A 74 -7.69 1.33 10.08
C THR A 74 -9.11 0.82 9.87
N VAL A 75 -9.21 -0.41 9.38
CA VAL A 75 -10.50 -1.10 9.21
C VAL A 75 -11.00 -1.56 10.58
N ASP A 76 -12.27 -1.29 10.87
CA ASP A 76 -12.88 -1.71 12.13
C ASP A 76 -12.97 -3.25 12.19
N ASN A 77 -12.34 -3.85 13.18
CA ASN A 77 -12.34 -5.30 13.40
C ASN A 77 -13.75 -5.87 13.61
N ALA A 78 -14.67 -5.08 14.17
CA ALA A 78 -16.05 -5.49 14.39
C ALA A 78 -16.76 -5.94 13.09
N ARG A 79 -16.36 -5.41 11.94
CA ARG A 79 -16.89 -5.80 10.62
C ARG A 79 -16.54 -7.24 10.25
N PHE A 80 -15.33 -7.66 10.57
CA PHE A 80 -14.87 -9.04 10.33
C PHE A 80 -15.46 -10.01 11.35
N GLU A 81 -15.56 -9.60 12.58
CA GLU A 81 -16.16 -10.39 13.66
C GLU A 81 -17.64 -10.66 13.41
N ALA A 82 -18.37 -9.69 12.85
CA ALA A 82 -19.78 -9.83 12.46
C ALA A 82 -20.01 -10.94 11.42
N VAL A 83 -19.00 -11.29 10.62
CA VAL A 83 -19.05 -12.38 9.64
C VAL A 83 -18.25 -13.62 10.09
N GLY A 84 -17.93 -13.74 11.37
CA GLY A 84 -17.26 -14.90 11.95
C GLY A 84 -15.75 -14.97 11.71
N ILE A 85 -15.12 -13.85 11.39
CA ILE A 85 -13.66 -13.77 11.19
C ILE A 85 -13.03 -13.07 12.41
N PRO A 86 -12.50 -13.80 13.41
CA PRO A 86 -11.88 -13.18 14.57
C PRO A 86 -10.56 -12.50 14.19
N MET A 87 -10.39 -11.24 14.54
CA MET A 87 -9.21 -10.43 14.25
C MET A 87 -8.36 -10.29 15.51
N LYS A 88 -7.11 -10.79 15.47
CA LYS A 88 -6.13 -10.67 16.57
C LYS A 88 -5.17 -9.50 16.38
N GLY A 89 -4.99 -9.04 15.15
CA GLY A 89 -4.18 -7.90 14.75
C GLY A 89 -5.04 -6.77 14.21
N SER A 90 -4.46 -5.98 13.31
CA SER A 90 -5.16 -4.87 12.68
C SER A 90 -4.90 -4.81 11.18
N LEU A 91 -5.88 -4.33 10.44
CA LEU A 91 -5.78 -4.08 9.01
C LEU A 91 -5.96 -2.58 8.76
N THR A 92 -4.97 -1.97 8.14
CA THR A 92 -4.99 -0.58 7.71
C THR A 92 -4.96 -0.53 6.20
N ALA A 93 -5.79 0.28 5.60
CA ALA A 93 -5.80 0.50 4.15
C ALA A 93 -5.37 1.94 3.85
N MET A 94 -4.58 2.11 2.79
CA MET A 94 -4.12 3.41 2.31
C MET A 94 -4.15 3.43 0.79
N MET A 95 -4.64 4.52 0.21
CA MET A 95 -4.51 4.78 -1.22
C MET A 95 -3.32 5.70 -1.46
N LEU A 96 -2.49 5.37 -2.45
CA LEU A 96 -1.39 6.23 -2.84
C LEU A 96 -1.92 7.54 -3.44
N ASP A 97 -1.50 8.64 -2.86
CA ASP A 97 -1.60 9.96 -3.49
C ASP A 97 -0.27 10.27 -4.16
N THR A 98 -0.23 10.05 -5.46
CA THR A 98 0.98 10.26 -6.29
C THR A 98 1.51 11.68 -6.16
N LYS A 99 0.60 12.67 -6.24
CA LYS A 99 0.97 14.09 -6.15
C LYS A 99 1.56 14.41 -4.78
N ARG A 100 0.90 14.00 -3.71
CA ARG A 100 1.37 14.23 -2.34
C ARG A 100 2.73 13.54 -2.09
N THR A 101 2.88 12.30 -2.56
CA THR A 101 4.16 11.56 -2.42
C THR A 101 5.28 12.27 -3.18
N PHE A 102 5.00 12.80 -4.37
CA PHE A 102 5.96 13.59 -5.12
C PHE A 102 6.34 14.89 -4.39
N ASP A 103 5.34 15.58 -3.81
CA ASP A 103 5.57 16.78 -3.00
C ASP A 103 6.44 16.48 -1.76
N GLU A 104 6.17 15.36 -1.07
CA GLU A 104 6.97 14.89 0.07
C GLU A 104 8.44 14.65 -0.33
N LEU A 105 8.70 14.10 -1.53
CA LEU A 105 10.05 13.95 -2.06
C LEU A 105 10.73 15.29 -2.35
N VAL A 106 10.02 16.22 -2.96
CA VAL A 106 10.54 17.57 -3.22
C VAL A 106 10.96 18.22 -1.91
N ILE A 107 10.12 18.15 -0.88
CA ILE A 107 10.43 18.71 0.44
C ILE A 107 11.65 18.02 1.05
N LYS A 108 11.70 16.68 0.99
CA LYS A 108 12.77 15.86 1.56
C LYS A 108 14.14 16.15 0.94
N TYR A 109 14.19 16.34 -0.38
CA TYR A 109 15.44 16.53 -1.12
C TYR A 109 15.80 17.99 -1.40
N SER A 110 14.95 18.95 -1.05
CA SER A 110 15.26 20.37 -1.15
C SER A 110 16.20 20.80 -0.03
N SER A 111 17.23 21.57 -0.39
CA SER A 111 18.22 22.06 0.58
C SER A 111 17.67 23.14 1.53
N THR A 112 16.59 23.80 1.14
CA THR A 112 15.88 24.79 1.97
C THR A 112 14.39 24.77 1.69
N LYS A 113 13.60 25.26 2.65
CA LYS A 113 12.15 25.36 2.52
C LYS A 113 11.74 26.27 1.37
N GLU A 114 12.43 27.41 1.19
CA GLU A 114 12.15 28.39 0.13
C GLU A 114 12.31 27.77 -1.27
N LYS A 115 13.31 26.89 -1.44
CA LYS A 115 13.50 26.16 -2.71
C LYS A 115 12.40 25.15 -2.94
N ALA A 116 11.97 24.41 -1.90
CA ALA A 116 10.84 23.51 -1.97
C ALA A 116 9.57 24.26 -2.39
N ASP A 117 9.22 25.34 -1.71
CA ASP A 117 8.01 26.13 -1.95
C ASP A 117 8.02 26.72 -3.38
N LYS A 118 9.17 27.20 -3.85
CA LYS A 118 9.34 27.70 -5.23
C LYS A 118 9.11 26.59 -6.27
N LEU A 119 9.61 25.39 -6.01
CA LEU A 119 9.42 24.25 -6.92
C LEU A 119 7.97 23.78 -6.91
N LEU A 120 7.36 23.62 -5.73
CA LEU A 120 5.97 23.18 -5.57
C LEU A 120 4.96 24.16 -6.19
N SER A 121 5.28 25.46 -6.24
CA SER A 121 4.44 26.48 -6.88
C SER A 121 4.62 26.55 -8.41
N ASN A 122 5.66 25.92 -8.96
CA ASN A 122 5.98 25.99 -10.39
C ASN A 122 4.96 25.25 -11.25
N LYS A 123 4.48 25.90 -12.31
CA LYS A 123 3.48 25.30 -13.23
C LYS A 123 3.99 24.04 -13.96
N LEU A 124 5.27 24.03 -14.37
CA LEU A 124 5.89 22.89 -15.03
C LEU A 124 5.96 21.70 -14.06
N TYR A 125 6.36 21.92 -12.82
CA TYR A 125 6.38 20.91 -11.77
C TYR A 125 4.98 20.31 -11.56
N LYS A 126 3.94 21.13 -11.45
CA LYS A 126 2.54 20.67 -11.29
C LYS A 126 2.12 19.76 -12.45
N TYR A 127 2.48 20.12 -13.68
CA TYR A 127 2.20 19.31 -14.84
C TYR A 127 2.95 17.96 -14.80
N VAL A 128 4.26 17.98 -14.56
CA VAL A 128 5.10 16.77 -14.49
C VAL A 128 4.63 15.82 -13.37
N SER A 129 4.36 16.34 -12.18
CA SER A 129 3.97 15.52 -11.01
C SER A 129 2.61 14.84 -11.15
N THR A 130 1.78 15.24 -12.12
CA THR A 130 0.44 14.66 -12.34
C THR A 130 0.28 13.93 -13.67
N SER A 131 1.12 14.22 -14.67
CA SER A 131 0.88 13.78 -16.03
C SER A 131 2.00 12.92 -16.63
N LEU A 132 3.14 12.78 -15.96
CA LEU A 132 4.24 11.99 -16.48
C LEU A 132 3.97 10.48 -16.33
N ALA A 133 4.05 9.74 -17.42
CA ALA A 133 3.91 8.28 -17.40
C ALA A 133 4.98 7.62 -16.52
N GLY A 134 4.61 6.56 -15.79
CA GLY A 134 5.51 5.87 -14.86
C GLY A 134 5.66 6.53 -13.47
N THR A 135 5.10 7.72 -13.28
CA THR A 135 5.21 8.43 -12.00
C THR A 135 4.48 7.68 -10.88
N GLN A 136 3.37 7.02 -11.20
CA GLN A 136 2.58 6.29 -10.21
C GLN A 136 3.36 5.11 -9.62
N GLU A 137 4.00 4.32 -10.49
CA GLU A 137 4.80 3.15 -10.08
C GLU A 137 6.02 3.58 -9.28
N TYR A 138 6.71 4.64 -9.72
CA TYR A 138 7.86 5.17 -8.99
C TYR A 138 7.44 5.70 -7.60
N MET A 139 6.36 6.48 -7.52
CA MET A 139 5.86 6.99 -6.24
C MET A 139 5.37 5.87 -5.32
N ALA A 140 4.84 4.78 -5.89
CA ALA A 140 4.47 3.60 -5.11
C ALA A 140 5.69 2.93 -4.47
N MET A 141 6.78 2.82 -5.21
CA MET A 141 8.04 2.27 -4.67
C MET A 141 8.62 3.18 -3.58
N GLU A 142 8.61 4.49 -3.78
CA GLU A 142 9.05 5.46 -2.77
C GLU A 142 8.18 5.38 -1.50
N LYS A 143 6.86 5.30 -1.66
CA LYS A 143 5.96 5.13 -0.52
C LYS A 143 6.17 3.80 0.18
N LEU A 144 6.36 2.72 -0.57
CA LEU A 144 6.67 1.41 -0.02
C LEU A 144 7.98 1.44 0.79
N VAL A 145 9.03 2.07 0.27
CA VAL A 145 10.30 2.25 0.99
C VAL A 145 10.10 3.04 2.28
N ALA A 146 9.26 4.09 2.25
CA ALA A 146 8.96 4.91 3.43
C ALA A 146 8.18 4.14 4.52
N VAL A 147 7.31 3.19 4.14
CA VAL A 147 6.45 2.48 5.11
C VAL A 147 6.92 1.07 5.46
N LYS A 148 7.83 0.46 4.68
CA LYS A 148 8.29 -0.92 4.92
C LYS A 148 8.96 -1.11 6.28
N ASP A 149 9.62 -0.09 6.79
CA ASP A 149 10.34 -0.11 8.08
C ASP A 149 9.57 0.63 9.19
N ASP A 150 8.33 1.06 8.90
CA ASP A 150 7.48 1.71 9.90
C ASP A 150 7.09 0.72 11.00
N PRO A 151 7.44 1.00 12.28
CA PRO A 151 7.18 0.08 13.38
C PRO A 151 5.68 -0.13 13.69
N ARG A 152 4.80 0.66 13.10
CA ARG A 152 3.35 0.48 13.22
C ARG A 152 2.84 -0.76 12.51
N TYR A 153 3.58 -1.28 11.51
CA TYR A 153 3.15 -2.40 10.68
C TYR A 153 4.14 -3.56 10.75
N ASP A 154 3.62 -4.77 10.78
CA ASP A 154 4.39 -6.02 10.73
C ASP A 154 4.47 -6.57 9.30
N LEU A 155 3.50 -6.19 8.45
CA LEU A 155 3.43 -6.59 7.04
C LEU A 155 2.86 -5.43 6.22
N VAL A 156 3.49 -5.12 5.10
CA VAL A 156 2.97 -4.19 4.08
C VAL A 156 2.63 -5.00 2.82
N ILE A 157 1.42 -4.82 2.31
CA ILE A 157 0.95 -5.45 1.07
C ILE A 157 0.71 -4.33 0.05
N LEU A 158 1.44 -4.39 -1.06
CA LEU A 158 1.28 -3.45 -2.17
C LEU A 158 0.39 -4.07 -3.25
N ASP A 159 -0.75 -3.44 -3.51
CA ASP A 159 -1.64 -3.75 -4.62
C ASP A 159 -1.30 -2.87 -5.81
N THR A 160 -0.74 -3.47 -6.87
CA THR A 160 -0.31 -2.73 -8.06
C THR A 160 -1.44 -2.57 -9.08
N PRO A 161 -1.39 -1.50 -9.90
CA PRO A 161 -2.29 -1.36 -11.05
C PRO A 161 -2.03 -2.47 -12.09
N PRO A 162 -2.89 -2.60 -13.09
CA PRO A 162 -2.72 -3.57 -14.17
C PRO A 162 -1.55 -3.22 -15.08
#